data_900cc92a8ffe8c14faba42e8df364090
#
_entry.id   900cc92a8ffe8c14faba42e8df364090
#
_cell.length_a   1.000
_cell.length_b   1.000
_cell.length_c   1.000
_cell.angle_alpha   90.00
_cell.angle_beta   90.00
_cell.angle_gamma   90.00
#
_symmetry.space_group_name_H-M   'P 1'
#
loop_
_entity.id
_entity.type
_entity.pdbx_description
1 polymer ?
#
loop_
_entity_poly.entity_id
_entity_poly.type
_entity_poly.pdbx_seq_one_letter_code
_entity_poly.pdbx_strand_id
1 'polypeptide(L)'
;RIWTTAMSHHRLIHCTFPQTLIREPLLYNLGKDFRVVPNIKGATISEEVGKVYLDLEGPEEEIERAIDFLKERGVEIQEVPGGMPTGTPPPAP
;
A
#
# COMPACT_ATOMS: atom_id res chain seq x y z
N ARG A 1 -16.01 10.52 -5.81
CA ARG A 1 -15.28 11.57 -5.10
C ARG A 1 -14.50 12.44 -6.05
N ILE A 2 -14.57 13.71 -5.77
CA ILE A 2 -13.99 14.68 -6.70
C ILE A 2 -12.47 14.59 -6.71
N TRP A 3 -11.86 14.35 -5.54
CA TRP A 3 -10.41 14.37 -5.43
C TRP A 3 -9.75 13.19 -6.17
N THR A 4 -10.51 12.17 -6.56
CA THR A 4 -9.95 11.02 -7.27
C THR A 4 -10.05 11.13 -8.77
N THR A 5 -10.53 12.26 -9.31
CA THR A 5 -10.70 12.40 -10.74
C THR A 5 -9.43 12.98 -11.37
N ALA A 6 -9.46 14.24 -11.74
CA ALA A 6 -8.40 14.83 -12.54
C ALA A 6 -7.06 14.91 -11.83
N MET A 7 -7.05 14.97 -10.50
CA MET A 7 -5.83 15.17 -9.73
C MET A 7 -5.29 13.90 -9.11
N SER A 8 -5.82 12.76 -9.52
CA SER A 8 -5.39 11.48 -8.98
C SER A 8 -4.05 11.05 -9.53
N HIS A 9 -3.25 10.50 -8.64
CA HIS A 9 -2.01 9.83 -8.98
C HIS A 9 -2.08 8.41 -8.48
N HIS A 10 -1.18 7.57 -8.96
CA HIS A 10 -1.06 6.19 -8.52
C HIS A 10 0.37 5.92 -8.13
N ARG A 11 0.56 5.17 -7.08
CA ARG A 11 1.89 4.71 -6.69
C ARG A 11 1.80 3.29 -6.19
N LEU A 12 2.53 2.40 -6.86
CA LEU A 12 2.58 1.00 -6.45
C LEU A 12 3.73 0.82 -5.48
N ILE A 13 3.44 0.24 -4.35
CA ILE A 13 4.44 -0.04 -3.33
C ILE A 13 4.33 -1.50 -2.91
N HIS A 14 5.43 -2.04 -2.43
CA HIS A 14 5.47 -3.37 -1.83
C HIS A 14 5.64 -3.18 -0.33
N CYS A 15 4.68 -3.68 0.43
CA CYS A 15 4.65 -3.53 1.88
C CYS A 15 4.94 -4.85 2.54
N THR A 16 5.81 -4.83 3.55
CA THR A 16 6.05 -5.99 4.39
C THR A 16 5.56 -5.64 5.79
N PHE A 17 4.54 -6.36 6.23
CA PHE A 17 3.93 -6.15 7.54
C PHE A 17 4.45 -7.21 8.50
N PRO A 18 5.09 -6.83 9.60
CA PRO A 18 5.46 -7.82 10.62
C PRO A 18 4.21 -8.40 11.26
N GLN A 19 4.35 -9.57 11.86
CA GLN A 19 3.23 -10.29 12.44
C GLN A 19 2.42 -9.42 13.41
N THR A 20 3.08 -8.58 14.18
CA THR A 20 2.39 -7.75 15.16
C THR A 20 1.44 -6.75 14.51
N LEU A 21 1.66 -6.42 13.25
CA LEU A 21 0.84 -5.44 12.55
C LEU A 21 -0.22 -6.08 11.64
N ILE A 22 -0.17 -7.40 11.44
CA ILE A 22 -1.12 -8.06 10.55
C ILE A 22 -2.55 -7.89 11.04
N ARG A 23 -2.73 -7.85 12.34
CA ARG A 23 -4.06 -7.74 12.93
C ARG A 23 -4.58 -6.31 12.99
N GLU A 24 -3.73 -5.32 12.78
CA GLU A 24 -4.17 -3.94 12.81
C GLU A 24 -4.83 -3.59 11.49
N PRO A 25 -5.94 -2.86 11.51
CA PRO A 25 -6.63 -2.51 10.27
C PRO A 25 -5.97 -1.31 9.58
N LEU A 26 -4.67 -1.45 9.26
CA LEU A 26 -3.90 -0.34 8.71
C LEU A 26 -4.41 0.13 7.37
N LEU A 27 -4.80 -0.81 6.49
CA LEU A 27 -5.29 -0.43 5.16
C LEU A 27 -6.64 0.28 5.25
N TYR A 28 -7.49 -0.16 6.19
CA TYR A 28 -8.74 0.53 6.44
C TYR A 28 -8.46 1.96 6.93
N ASN A 29 -7.51 2.10 7.85
CA ASN A 29 -7.17 3.41 8.38
C ASN A 29 -6.58 4.32 7.32
N LEU A 30 -5.81 3.78 6.38
CA LEU A 30 -5.31 4.58 5.27
C LEU A 30 -6.46 5.20 4.48
N GLY A 31 -7.45 4.39 4.12
CA GLY A 31 -8.57 4.89 3.35
C GLY A 31 -9.46 5.84 4.12
N LYS A 32 -9.47 5.70 5.46
CA LYS A 32 -10.30 6.53 6.31
C LYS A 32 -9.64 7.86 6.65
N ASP A 33 -8.34 7.82 6.96
CA ASP A 33 -7.66 8.99 7.50
C ASP A 33 -6.93 9.81 6.46
N PHE A 34 -6.69 9.25 5.30
CA PHE A 34 -5.99 9.93 4.21
C PHE A 34 -6.85 9.89 2.96
N ARG A 35 -6.62 10.84 2.07
CA ARG A 35 -7.37 10.90 0.81
C ARG A 35 -6.76 9.96 -0.21
N VAL A 36 -6.65 8.70 0.14
CA VAL A 36 -6.11 7.69 -0.76
C VAL A 36 -7.04 6.50 -0.80
N VAL A 37 -7.01 5.80 -1.94
CA VAL A 37 -7.69 4.52 -2.10
C VAL A 37 -6.61 3.46 -2.16
N PRO A 38 -6.52 2.60 -1.13
CA PRO A 38 -5.53 1.53 -1.14
C PRO A 38 -6.10 0.31 -1.87
N ASN A 39 -5.55 0.03 -3.05
CA ASN A 39 -5.97 -1.11 -3.86
C ASN A 39 -4.95 -2.22 -3.73
N ILE A 40 -5.39 -3.37 -3.24
CA ILE A 40 -4.51 -4.53 -3.08
C ILE A 40 -4.37 -5.19 -4.45
N LYS A 41 -3.13 -5.27 -4.94
CA LYS A 41 -2.85 -5.91 -6.23
C LYS A 41 -2.36 -7.34 -6.07
N GLY A 42 -1.86 -7.68 -4.93
CA GLY A 42 -1.45 -9.03 -4.62
C GLY A 42 -1.02 -9.09 -3.17
N ALA A 43 -1.20 -10.25 -2.56
CA ALA A 43 -0.87 -10.40 -1.15
C ALA A 43 -0.49 -11.84 -0.86
N THR A 44 0.49 -12.00 0.02
CA THR A 44 0.89 -13.29 0.52
C THR A 44 1.06 -13.15 2.03
N ILE A 45 0.34 -13.96 2.77
CA ILE A 45 0.36 -13.91 4.23
C ILE A 45 0.92 -15.22 4.75
N SER A 46 1.94 -15.12 5.60
CA SER A 46 2.47 -16.27 6.29
C SER A 46 2.32 -16.04 7.79
N GLU A 47 2.80 -16.99 8.60
CA GLU A 47 2.69 -16.83 10.03
C GLU A 47 3.56 -15.69 10.56
N GLU A 48 4.59 -15.34 9.84
CA GLU A 48 5.57 -14.38 10.32
C GLU A 48 5.44 -13.01 9.69
N VAL A 49 5.05 -12.94 8.41
CA VAL A 49 4.95 -11.67 7.71
C VAL A 49 3.79 -11.68 6.74
N GLY A 50 3.30 -10.50 6.45
CA GLY A 50 2.36 -10.29 5.34
C GLY A 50 3.05 -9.43 4.30
N LYS A 51 3.03 -9.86 3.04
CA LYS A 51 3.61 -9.10 1.93
C LYS A 51 2.49 -8.70 0.98
N VAL A 52 2.42 -7.42 0.69
CA VAL A 52 1.30 -6.89 -0.08
C VAL A 52 1.83 -5.93 -1.14
N TYR A 53 1.38 -6.13 -2.38
CA TYR A 53 1.51 -5.10 -3.40
C TYR A 53 0.29 -4.21 -3.28
N LEU A 54 0.54 -2.93 -3.06
CA LEU A 54 -0.50 -1.96 -2.78
C LEU A 54 -0.39 -0.80 -3.74
N ASP A 55 -1.47 -0.52 -4.47
CA ASP A 55 -1.54 0.64 -5.32
C ASP A 55 -2.31 1.73 -4.58
N LEU A 56 -1.61 2.81 -4.26
CA LEU A 56 -2.22 3.95 -3.59
C LEU A 56 -2.65 4.97 -4.64
N GLU A 57 -3.92 5.28 -4.65
CA GLU A 57 -4.49 6.23 -5.60
C GLU A 57 -4.98 7.45 -4.87
N GLY A 58 -4.62 8.63 -5.35
CA GLY A 58 -5.08 9.88 -4.76
C GLY A 58 -4.14 11.03 -5.07
N PRO A 59 -4.33 12.18 -4.39
CA PRO A 59 -3.38 13.30 -4.52
C PRO A 59 -1.99 12.86 -4.06
N GLU A 60 -0.98 13.34 -4.76
CA GLU A 60 0.39 12.88 -4.48
C GLU A 60 0.81 13.14 -3.05
N GLU A 61 0.49 14.32 -2.52
CA GLU A 61 0.87 14.63 -1.14
C GLU A 61 0.17 13.73 -0.13
N GLU A 62 -1.04 13.28 -0.43
CA GLU A 62 -1.74 12.36 0.46
C GLU A 62 -1.14 10.96 0.36
N ILE A 63 -0.70 10.56 -0.82
CA ILE A 63 0.01 9.29 -0.99
C ILE A 63 1.28 9.30 -0.16
N GLU A 64 2.03 10.40 -0.18
CA GLU A 64 3.25 10.50 0.61
C GLU A 64 2.97 10.41 2.10
N ARG A 65 1.93 11.08 2.54
CA ARG A 65 1.56 11.03 3.96
C ARG A 65 1.13 9.63 4.38
N ALA A 66 0.42 8.93 3.50
CA ALA A 66 0.01 7.56 3.77
C ALA A 66 1.21 6.63 3.89
N ILE A 67 2.18 6.80 3.00
CA ILE A 67 3.40 6.00 3.04
C ILE A 67 4.16 6.28 4.34
N ASP A 68 4.29 7.53 4.72
CA ASP A 68 4.96 7.89 5.96
C ASP A 68 4.25 7.29 7.17
N PHE A 69 2.94 7.30 7.17
CA PHE A 69 2.15 6.68 8.22
C PHE A 69 2.49 5.19 8.37
N LEU A 70 2.53 4.48 7.24
CA LEU A 70 2.86 3.06 7.28
C LEU A 70 4.26 2.83 7.82
N LYS A 71 5.22 3.64 7.38
CA LYS A 71 6.60 3.51 7.86
C LYS A 71 6.70 3.76 9.35
N GLU A 72 5.98 4.74 9.84
CA GLU A 72 5.98 5.06 11.27
C GLU A 72 5.39 3.94 12.10
N ARG A 73 4.49 3.17 11.51
CA ARG A 73 3.89 2.03 12.20
C ARG A 73 4.76 0.78 12.13
N GLY A 74 5.86 0.82 11.40
CA GLY A 74 6.78 -0.29 11.32
C GLY A 74 6.64 -1.15 10.08
N VAL A 75 5.90 -0.70 9.08
CA VAL A 75 5.77 -1.41 7.81
C VAL A 75 6.97 -1.07 6.93
N GLU A 76 7.59 -2.10 6.35
CA GLU A 76 8.67 -1.90 5.39
C GLU A 76 8.07 -1.64 4.02
N ILE A 77 8.53 -0.57 3.38
CA ILE A 77 7.98 -0.11 2.12
C ILE A 77 9.07 -0.09 1.06
N GLN A 78 8.76 -0.66 -0.11
CA GLN A 78 9.62 -0.54 -1.29
C GLN A 78 8.79 0.00 -2.43
N GLU A 79 9.31 1.00 -3.13
CA GLU A 79 8.65 1.53 -4.33
C GLU A 79 8.79 0.53 -5.45
N VAL A 80 7.76 0.44 -6.29
CA VAL A 80 7.78 -0.43 -7.46
C VAL A 80 7.61 0.46 -8.69
N PRO A 81 8.73 0.98 -9.22
CA PRO A 81 8.66 1.88 -10.38
C PRO A 81 8.16 1.13 -11.60
N GLY A 82 7.29 1.81 -12.36
CA GLY A 82 6.76 1.22 -13.58
C GLY A 82 5.62 0.24 -13.39
N GLY A 83 5.20 0.02 -12.15
CA GLY A 83 4.07 -0.87 -11.88
C GLY A 83 4.49 -2.31 -11.72
N MET A 84 3.50 -3.20 -11.67
CA MET A 84 3.74 -4.63 -11.49
C MET A 84 4.53 -5.21 -12.66
N PRO A 85 5.48 -6.10 -12.39
CA PRO A 85 6.16 -6.80 -13.47
C PRO A 85 5.16 -7.60 -14.31
N THR A 86 5.27 -7.47 -15.63
CA THR A 86 4.36 -8.14 -16.56
C THR A 86 4.56 -9.64 -16.50
N GLY A 87 3.45 -10.38 -16.37
CA GLY A 87 3.51 -11.82 -16.37
C GLY A 87 4.07 -12.44 -15.11
N THR A 88 4.35 -11.64 -14.10
CA THR A 88 4.91 -12.12 -12.85
C THR A 88 3.82 -12.06 -11.76
N PRO A 89 3.54 -13.16 -11.09
CA PRO A 89 2.58 -13.12 -9.98
C PRO A 89 3.16 -12.35 -8.79
N PRO A 90 2.32 -11.97 -7.81
CA PRO A 90 2.83 -11.36 -6.61
C PRO A 90 3.89 -12.25 -5.96
N PRO A 91 4.79 -11.65 -5.16
CA PRO A 91 5.90 -12.41 -4.61
C PRO A 91 5.40 -13.56 -3.75
N ALA A 92 6.09 -14.69 -3.87
CA ALA A 92 5.80 -15.82 -3.01
C ALA A 92 6.28 -15.53 -1.60
N PRO A 93 5.72 -16.22 -0.61
CA PRO A 93 6.14 -16.04 0.76
C PRO A 93 7.58 -16.45 0.99
#